data_561d1761118cd81df32f334929095ce0
#
_entry.id   561d1761118cd81df32f334929095ce0
#
_cell.length_a   1.000
_cell.length_b   1.000
_cell.length_c   1.000
_cell.angle_alpha   90.00
_cell.angle_beta   90.00
_cell.angle_gamma   90.00
#
_symmetry.space_group_name_H-M   'P 1'
#
loop_
_entity.id
_entity.type
_entity.pdbx_description
1 polymer ?
#
loop_
_entity_poly.entity_id
_entity_poly.type
_entity_poly.pdbx_seq_one_letter_code
_entity_poly.pdbx_strand_id
1 'polypeptide(L)'
;MLGLLSVLPVNADTIETRLAACLACHGASGQSVIPEVPSLGGQPAFYLTIQLVMFREKLRVVEPMNQVMQGLTDNDLRGMAAHLAKLPPPEVAGSIDPERMERVRTLIEQHRCDFCHKRDYSGQENVPRLAGQREDYLVKALREYKNNTRRGYDAAMADVLYPISDEQILDLAYFLARLR
;
A
#
# COMPACT_ATOMS: atom_id res chain seq x y z
N MET A 1 -55.23 9.32 19.95
CA MET A 1 -53.89 8.98 20.44
C MET A 1 -52.95 8.85 19.22
N LEU A 2 -52.16 9.89 18.95
CA LEU A 2 -51.14 9.84 17.91
C LEU A 2 -49.85 9.30 18.55
N GLY A 3 -49.43 8.10 18.15
CA GLY A 3 -48.16 7.53 18.58
C GLY A 3 -47.01 8.26 17.88
N LEU A 4 -46.14 8.92 18.65
CA LEU A 4 -44.85 9.41 18.15
C LEU A 4 -43.94 8.20 17.83
N LEU A 5 -43.71 7.94 16.57
CA LEU A 5 -42.64 7.06 16.11
C LEU A 5 -41.31 7.77 16.36
N SER A 6 -40.59 7.38 17.40
CA SER A 6 -39.18 7.78 17.61
C SER A 6 -38.30 7.15 16.55
N VAL A 7 -37.89 7.94 15.58
CA VAL A 7 -36.85 7.55 14.64
C VAL A 7 -35.52 7.58 15.39
N LEU A 8 -34.96 6.41 15.69
CA LEU A 8 -33.60 6.30 16.23
C LEU A 8 -32.61 6.82 15.16
N PRO A 9 -31.64 7.66 15.53
CA PRO A 9 -30.63 8.10 14.58
C PRO A 9 -29.84 6.89 14.12
N VAL A 10 -29.82 6.64 12.81
CA VAL A 10 -28.86 5.75 12.19
C VAL A 10 -27.50 6.36 12.47
N ASN A 11 -26.70 5.73 13.33
CA ASN A 11 -25.31 6.13 13.54
C ASN A 11 -24.61 6.08 12.17
N ALA A 12 -24.35 7.24 11.60
CA ALA A 12 -23.44 7.34 10.48
C ALA A 12 -22.09 6.81 10.98
N ASP A 13 -21.57 5.77 10.35
CA ASP A 13 -20.22 5.26 10.64
C ASP A 13 -19.24 6.42 10.59
N THR A 14 -18.63 6.73 11.73
CA THR A 14 -17.61 7.78 11.77
C THR A 14 -16.35 7.29 11.06
N ILE A 15 -15.50 8.22 10.65
CA ILE A 15 -14.23 7.86 9.99
C ILE A 15 -13.35 6.99 10.91
N GLU A 16 -13.46 7.18 12.23
CA GLU A 16 -12.74 6.39 13.23
C GLU A 16 -13.18 4.92 13.23
N THR A 17 -14.49 4.66 13.16
CA THR A 17 -15.03 3.29 13.08
C THR A 17 -14.57 2.59 11.82
N ARG A 18 -14.58 3.29 10.69
CA ARG A 18 -14.12 2.76 9.40
C ARG A 18 -12.61 2.50 9.40
N LEU A 19 -11.81 3.40 9.98
CA LEU A 19 -10.37 3.20 10.14
C LEU A 19 -10.04 2.00 11.02
N ALA A 20 -10.81 1.74 12.09
CA ALA A 20 -10.63 0.57 12.93
C ALA A 20 -10.75 -0.73 12.11
N ALA A 21 -11.69 -0.80 11.16
CA ALA A 21 -11.81 -1.95 10.25
C ALA A 21 -10.58 -2.12 9.34
N CYS A 22 -10.00 -1.03 8.84
CA CYS A 22 -8.75 -1.08 8.05
C CYS A 22 -7.59 -1.59 8.90
N LEU A 23 -7.43 -1.02 10.09
CA LEU A 23 -6.29 -1.27 10.97
C LEU A 23 -6.35 -2.67 11.61
N ALA A 24 -7.49 -3.35 11.61
CA ALA A 24 -7.61 -4.75 12.04
C ALA A 24 -6.71 -5.69 11.21
N CYS A 25 -6.52 -5.42 9.92
CA CYS A 25 -5.65 -6.21 9.05
C CYS A 25 -4.31 -5.50 8.77
N HIS A 26 -4.34 -4.18 8.63
CA HIS A 26 -3.15 -3.39 8.28
C HIS A 26 -2.31 -2.97 9.49
N GLY A 27 -2.69 -3.41 10.72
CA GLY A 27 -2.01 -3.13 11.97
C GLY A 27 -2.44 -1.82 12.61
N ALA A 28 -2.53 -1.78 13.94
CA ALA A 28 -3.06 -0.64 14.71
C ALA A 28 -2.32 0.68 14.45
N SER A 29 -1.02 0.62 14.16
CA SER A 29 -0.18 1.76 13.75
C SER A 29 -0.03 1.90 12.24
N GLY A 30 -0.80 1.15 11.44
CA GLY A 30 -0.61 1.06 10.00
C GLY A 30 0.57 0.19 9.58
N GLN A 31 1.15 -0.58 10.50
CA GLN A 31 2.20 -1.55 10.25
C GLN A 31 1.65 -2.97 10.36
N SER A 32 1.46 -3.64 9.23
CA SER A 32 0.88 -4.99 9.18
C SER A 32 1.86 -6.07 9.64
N VAL A 33 1.32 -7.05 10.36
CA VAL A 33 2.03 -8.29 10.73
C VAL A 33 1.46 -9.51 9.99
N ILE A 34 0.38 -9.32 9.24
CA ILE A 34 -0.30 -10.38 8.48
C ILE A 34 0.45 -10.60 7.15
N PRO A 35 0.79 -11.84 6.79
CA PRO A 35 1.47 -12.13 5.52
C PRO A 35 0.74 -11.55 4.30
N GLU A 36 1.51 -10.95 3.39
CA GLU A 36 1.04 -10.32 2.15
C GLU A 36 0.03 -9.17 2.30
N VAL A 37 -0.29 -8.75 3.52
CA VAL A 37 -1.08 -7.54 3.79
C VAL A 37 -0.13 -6.36 3.96
N PRO A 38 -0.25 -5.29 3.15
CA PRO A 38 0.71 -4.19 3.19
C PRO A 38 0.57 -3.32 4.44
N SER A 39 1.69 -2.75 4.88
CA SER A 39 1.70 -1.62 5.79
C SER A 39 1.22 -0.36 5.06
N LEU A 40 0.42 0.47 5.74
CA LEU A 40 -0.19 1.68 5.18
C LEU A 40 0.39 2.97 5.77
N GLY A 41 1.02 2.89 6.93
CA GLY A 41 1.61 4.06 7.61
C GLY A 41 2.65 4.77 6.74
N GLY A 42 2.62 6.10 6.71
CA GLY A 42 3.54 6.93 5.96
C GLY A 42 3.44 6.82 4.43
N GLN A 43 2.40 6.18 3.90
CA GLN A 43 2.13 6.18 2.46
C GLN A 43 1.59 7.54 2.02
N PRO A 44 1.94 8.03 0.81
CA PRO A 44 1.38 9.26 0.27
C PRO A 44 -0.15 9.20 0.20
N ALA A 45 -0.83 10.23 0.72
CA ALA A 45 -2.29 10.27 0.78
C ALA A 45 -2.95 10.15 -0.59
N PHE A 46 -2.35 10.74 -1.63
CA PHE A 46 -2.89 10.67 -2.98
C PHE A 46 -2.77 9.24 -3.55
N TYR A 47 -1.62 8.57 -3.34
CA TYR A 47 -1.48 7.15 -3.69
C TYR A 47 -2.54 6.29 -3.00
N LEU A 48 -2.73 6.46 -1.68
CA LEU A 48 -3.76 5.73 -0.94
C LEU A 48 -5.15 5.99 -1.51
N THR A 49 -5.49 7.25 -1.78
CA THR A 49 -6.79 7.61 -2.37
C THR A 49 -7.04 6.87 -3.68
N ILE A 50 -6.05 6.85 -4.59
CA ILE A 50 -6.14 6.13 -5.87
C ILE A 50 -6.38 4.63 -5.62
N GLN A 51 -5.61 4.00 -4.73
CA GLN A 51 -5.78 2.57 -4.44
C GLN A 51 -7.17 2.26 -3.87
N LEU A 52 -7.68 3.08 -2.94
CA LEU A 52 -9.01 2.90 -2.37
C LEU A 52 -10.11 3.04 -3.43
N VAL A 53 -9.99 4.04 -4.33
CA VAL A 53 -10.90 4.18 -5.48
C VAL A 53 -10.84 2.95 -6.38
N MET A 54 -9.63 2.46 -6.73
CA MET A 54 -9.47 1.28 -7.57
C MET A 54 -10.12 0.03 -6.97
N PHE A 55 -10.07 -0.14 -5.65
CA PHE A 55 -10.75 -1.23 -4.97
C PHE A 55 -12.28 -1.06 -5.00
N ARG A 56 -12.78 0.15 -4.73
CA ARG A 56 -14.22 0.45 -4.77
C ARG A 56 -14.80 0.17 -6.16
N GLU A 57 -14.13 0.65 -7.20
CA GLU A 57 -14.56 0.52 -8.59
C GLU A 57 -14.19 -0.85 -9.22
N LYS A 58 -13.61 -1.76 -8.43
CA LYS A 58 -13.14 -3.09 -8.88
C LYS A 58 -12.15 -3.04 -10.06
N LEU A 59 -11.44 -1.94 -10.21
CA LEU A 59 -10.32 -1.80 -11.15
C LEU A 59 -9.10 -2.59 -10.68
N ARG A 60 -8.98 -2.79 -9.36
CA ARG A 60 -8.06 -3.69 -8.71
C ARG A 60 -8.87 -4.69 -7.89
N VAL A 61 -8.74 -5.99 -8.20
CA VAL A 61 -9.53 -7.04 -7.57
C VAL A 61 -8.71 -7.72 -6.47
N VAL A 62 -9.11 -7.46 -5.23
CA VAL A 62 -8.65 -8.14 -4.01
C VAL A 62 -9.86 -8.22 -3.09
N GLU A 63 -10.51 -9.38 -3.02
CA GLU A 63 -11.86 -9.54 -2.44
C GLU A 63 -12.05 -8.91 -1.05
N PRO A 64 -11.17 -9.08 -0.05
CA PRO A 64 -11.39 -8.39 1.22
C PRO A 64 -11.45 -6.86 1.05
N MET A 65 -10.58 -6.28 0.21
CA MET A 65 -10.54 -4.83 -0.01
C MET A 65 -11.72 -4.32 -0.83
N ASN A 66 -12.15 -5.08 -1.85
CA ASN A 66 -13.31 -4.69 -2.64
C ASN A 66 -14.60 -4.67 -1.81
N GLN A 67 -14.75 -5.60 -0.86
CA GLN A 67 -15.90 -5.62 0.06
C GLN A 67 -15.86 -4.44 1.04
N VAL A 68 -14.70 -4.20 1.67
CA VAL A 68 -14.53 -3.11 2.65
C VAL A 68 -14.77 -1.74 2.02
N MET A 69 -14.50 -1.57 0.72
CA MET A 69 -14.68 -0.29 0.02
C MET A 69 -16.11 -0.05 -0.49
N GLN A 70 -17.00 -1.03 -0.41
CA GLN A 70 -18.38 -0.87 -0.89
C GLN A 70 -19.13 0.23 -0.14
N GLY A 71 -19.84 1.07 -0.88
CA GLY A 71 -20.69 2.13 -0.31
C GLY A 71 -19.93 3.33 0.27
N LEU A 72 -18.59 3.37 0.19
CA LEU A 72 -17.81 4.51 0.63
C LEU A 72 -17.84 5.64 -0.41
N THR A 73 -18.02 6.87 0.07
CA THR A 73 -17.98 8.07 -0.77
C THR A 73 -16.55 8.52 -1.05
N ASP A 74 -16.35 9.40 -2.03
CA ASP A 74 -15.04 10.00 -2.30
C ASP A 74 -14.48 10.77 -1.10
N ASN A 75 -15.35 11.38 -0.29
CA ASN A 75 -14.94 12.08 0.92
C ASN A 75 -14.43 11.08 1.98
N ASP A 76 -15.10 9.93 2.13
CA ASP A 76 -14.64 8.86 3.01
C ASP A 76 -13.25 8.36 2.60
N LEU A 77 -13.06 8.06 1.31
CA LEU A 77 -11.78 7.56 0.80
C LEU A 77 -10.66 8.57 1.01
N ARG A 78 -10.89 9.86 0.71
CA ARG A 78 -9.91 10.92 0.96
C ARG A 78 -9.62 11.11 2.45
N GLY A 79 -10.62 11.08 3.30
CA GLY A 79 -10.46 11.20 4.75
C GLY A 79 -9.64 10.04 5.34
N MET A 80 -9.95 8.80 4.94
CA MET A 80 -9.20 7.61 5.37
C MET A 80 -7.75 7.67 4.87
N ALA A 81 -7.53 8.01 3.60
CA ALA A 81 -6.19 8.15 3.02
C ALA A 81 -5.36 9.21 3.76
N ALA A 82 -5.95 10.36 4.06
CA ALA A 82 -5.29 11.44 4.80
C ALA A 82 -4.92 11.03 6.24
N HIS A 83 -5.75 10.20 6.89
CA HIS A 83 -5.46 9.68 8.22
C HIS A 83 -4.32 8.65 8.18
N LEU A 84 -4.41 7.67 7.30
CA LEU A 84 -3.40 6.61 7.15
C LEU A 84 -2.02 7.19 6.78
N ALA A 85 -1.99 8.23 5.96
CA ALA A 85 -0.74 8.91 5.58
C ALA A 85 -0.03 9.59 6.76
N LYS A 86 -0.74 9.93 7.84
CA LYS A 86 -0.18 10.53 9.06
C LYS A 86 0.34 9.50 10.06
N LEU A 87 -0.01 8.23 9.89
CA LEU A 87 0.55 7.17 10.73
C LEU A 87 2.05 7.06 10.48
N PRO A 88 2.84 6.64 11.47
CA PRO A 88 4.27 6.49 11.30
C PRO A 88 4.60 5.49 10.17
N PRO A 89 5.69 5.73 9.43
CA PRO A 89 6.16 4.73 8.47
C PRO A 89 6.54 3.45 9.21
N PRO A 90 6.50 2.28 8.51
CA PRO A 90 6.82 1.01 9.13
C PRO A 90 8.25 0.99 9.70
N GLU A 91 8.40 0.38 10.87
CA GLU A 91 9.70 0.10 11.44
C GLU A 91 10.40 -1.01 10.68
N VAL A 92 11.69 -0.82 10.44
CA VAL A 92 12.52 -1.81 9.75
C VAL A 92 12.92 -2.91 10.72
N ALA A 93 12.61 -4.14 10.36
CA ALA A 93 12.99 -5.32 11.15
C ALA A 93 13.94 -6.24 10.35
N GLY A 94 14.78 -6.98 11.09
CA GLY A 94 15.64 -8.02 10.54
C GLY A 94 17.09 -7.60 10.33
N SER A 95 17.95 -8.61 10.11
CA SER A 95 19.37 -8.44 9.82
C SER A 95 19.59 -7.97 8.39
N ILE A 96 20.70 -7.26 8.18
CA ILE A 96 21.15 -6.82 6.87
C ILE A 96 22.25 -7.77 6.40
N ASP A 97 22.09 -8.31 5.20
CA ASP A 97 23.13 -9.02 4.44
C ASP A 97 23.81 -8.00 3.52
N PRO A 98 25.09 -7.64 3.77
CA PRO A 98 25.77 -6.60 3.00
C PRO A 98 25.98 -6.98 1.51
N GLU A 99 26.23 -8.26 1.22
CA GLU A 99 26.46 -8.72 -0.15
C GLU A 99 25.17 -8.63 -0.97
N ARG A 100 24.05 -9.02 -0.37
CA ARG A 100 22.72 -8.89 -0.98
C ARG A 100 22.35 -7.44 -1.22
N MET A 101 22.63 -6.54 -0.26
CA MET A 101 22.40 -5.11 -0.40
C MET A 101 23.22 -4.50 -1.55
N GLU A 102 24.46 -4.95 -1.76
CA GLU A 102 25.33 -4.43 -2.82
C GLU A 102 24.84 -4.87 -4.21
N ARG A 103 24.43 -6.14 -4.38
CA ARG A 103 23.83 -6.62 -5.64
C ARG A 103 22.63 -5.79 -6.06
N VAL A 104 21.78 -5.44 -5.10
CA VAL A 104 20.58 -4.65 -5.37
C VAL A 104 20.92 -3.22 -5.74
N ARG A 105 21.97 -2.64 -5.17
CA ARG A 105 22.38 -1.26 -5.48
C ARG A 105 22.64 -1.07 -6.97
N THR A 106 23.40 -1.99 -7.57
CA THR A 106 23.64 -2.00 -9.01
C THR A 106 22.34 -2.11 -9.82
N LEU A 107 21.43 -2.97 -9.40
CA LEU A 107 20.14 -3.15 -10.06
C LEU A 107 19.28 -1.87 -10.00
N ILE A 108 19.24 -1.21 -8.85
CA ILE A 108 18.51 0.04 -8.66
C ILE A 108 19.08 1.17 -9.53
N GLU A 109 20.39 1.28 -9.61
CA GLU A 109 21.06 2.28 -10.45
C GLU A 109 20.74 2.07 -11.94
N GLN A 110 20.74 0.82 -12.40
CA GLN A 110 20.40 0.47 -13.79
C GLN A 110 18.95 0.82 -14.14
N HIS A 111 18.01 0.54 -13.24
CA HIS A 111 16.58 0.70 -13.48
C HIS A 111 16.02 2.01 -12.93
N ARG A 112 16.84 2.85 -12.26
CA ARG A 112 16.50 4.19 -11.74
C ARG A 112 15.20 4.23 -10.93
N CYS A 113 15.00 3.26 -10.06
CA CYS A 113 13.79 3.15 -9.23
C CYS A 113 13.58 4.40 -8.36
N ASP A 114 14.69 5.03 -7.93
CA ASP A 114 14.73 6.25 -7.12
C ASP A 114 14.18 7.49 -7.84
N PHE A 115 14.14 7.48 -9.17
CA PHE A 115 13.63 8.61 -9.95
C PHE A 115 12.15 8.89 -9.64
N CYS A 116 11.33 7.86 -9.57
CA CYS A 116 9.91 7.96 -9.23
C CYS A 116 9.65 7.82 -7.72
N HIS A 117 10.29 6.83 -7.08
CA HIS A 117 10.06 6.51 -5.67
C HIS A 117 10.84 7.39 -4.68
N LYS A 118 11.61 8.38 -5.15
CA LYS A 118 12.59 9.18 -4.43
C LYS A 118 13.82 8.37 -3.96
N ARG A 119 14.90 9.09 -3.61
CA ARG A 119 16.15 8.47 -3.16
C ARG A 119 16.02 7.68 -1.85
N ASP A 120 15.12 8.10 -0.98
CA ASP A 120 14.80 7.45 0.30
C ASP A 120 13.64 6.46 0.19
N TYR A 121 13.12 6.23 -1.00
CA TYR A 121 11.95 5.37 -1.27
C TYR A 121 10.70 5.70 -0.44
N SER A 122 10.58 6.94 0.01
CA SER A 122 9.39 7.43 0.74
C SER A 122 8.15 7.60 -0.14
N GLY A 123 8.32 7.59 -1.46
CA GLY A 123 7.26 7.86 -2.41
C GLY A 123 6.84 9.33 -2.49
N GLN A 124 5.95 9.65 -3.41
CA GLN A 124 5.40 10.99 -3.61
C GLN A 124 4.13 10.94 -4.44
N GLU A 125 3.19 11.83 -4.20
CA GLU A 125 1.95 11.93 -4.98
C GLU A 125 1.26 10.56 -5.18
N ASN A 126 1.19 10.06 -6.42
CA ASN A 126 0.65 8.75 -6.79
C ASN A 126 1.68 7.61 -6.76
N VAL A 127 2.93 7.90 -6.42
CA VAL A 127 4.01 6.91 -6.34
C VAL A 127 4.16 6.44 -4.89
N PRO A 128 4.07 5.13 -4.61
CA PRO A 128 4.07 4.64 -3.23
C PRO A 128 5.42 4.71 -2.54
N ARG A 129 5.37 4.80 -1.21
CA ARG A 129 6.49 4.47 -0.33
C ARG A 129 6.79 2.99 -0.43
N LEU A 130 8.06 2.64 -0.64
CA LEU A 130 8.59 1.27 -0.66
C LEU A 130 9.43 0.96 0.59
N ALA A 131 10.14 1.98 1.12
CA ALA A 131 11.00 1.83 2.29
C ALA A 131 10.23 1.30 3.50
N GLY A 132 10.74 0.23 4.11
CA GLY A 132 10.16 -0.43 5.27
C GLY A 132 8.89 -1.24 4.99
N GLN A 133 8.45 -1.36 3.74
CA GLN A 133 7.29 -2.18 3.41
C GLN A 133 7.61 -3.67 3.65
N ARG A 134 6.61 -4.47 3.97
CA ARG A 134 6.73 -5.92 4.16
C ARG A 134 7.38 -6.60 2.94
N GLU A 135 8.38 -7.42 3.19
CA GLU A 135 9.12 -8.12 2.13
C GLU A 135 8.22 -9.02 1.30
N ASP A 136 7.37 -9.83 1.95
CA ASP A 136 6.44 -10.74 1.29
C ASP A 136 5.41 -10.00 0.41
N TYR A 137 4.89 -8.87 0.88
CA TYR A 137 4.01 -8.02 0.09
C TYR A 137 4.75 -7.39 -1.11
N LEU A 138 5.98 -6.95 -0.93
CA LEU A 138 6.80 -6.42 -2.02
C LEU A 138 7.04 -7.47 -3.11
N VAL A 139 7.42 -8.71 -2.72
CA VAL A 139 7.58 -9.83 -3.66
C VAL A 139 6.30 -10.03 -4.47
N LYS A 140 5.16 -10.13 -3.79
CA LYS A 140 3.85 -10.28 -4.42
C LYS A 140 3.56 -9.13 -5.40
N ALA A 141 3.68 -7.89 -4.95
CA ALA A 141 3.36 -6.72 -5.76
C ALA A 141 4.26 -6.57 -6.98
N LEU A 142 5.57 -6.80 -6.84
CA LEU A 142 6.54 -6.74 -7.93
C LEU A 142 6.26 -7.83 -8.98
N ARG A 143 5.95 -9.07 -8.54
CA ARG A 143 5.55 -10.16 -9.44
C ARG A 143 4.24 -9.86 -10.16
N GLU A 144 3.26 -9.32 -9.46
CA GLU A 144 1.97 -8.93 -10.05
C GLU A 144 2.16 -7.88 -11.16
N TYR A 145 3.04 -6.88 -10.95
CA TYR A 145 3.37 -5.90 -11.99
C TYR A 145 4.13 -6.54 -13.15
N LYS A 146 5.19 -7.33 -12.88
CA LYS A 146 5.96 -8.03 -13.91
C LYS A 146 5.07 -8.91 -14.81
N ASN A 147 4.12 -9.61 -14.22
CA ASN A 147 3.19 -10.51 -14.93
C ASN A 147 1.96 -9.80 -15.48
N ASN A 148 1.88 -8.47 -15.35
CA ASN A 148 0.75 -7.64 -15.77
C ASN A 148 -0.62 -8.09 -15.20
N THR A 149 -0.59 -8.71 -14.01
CA THR A 149 -1.80 -9.11 -13.26
C THR A 149 -2.28 -8.03 -12.31
N ARG A 150 -1.38 -7.14 -11.87
CA ARG A 150 -1.74 -5.93 -11.12
C ARG A 150 -1.94 -4.78 -12.10
N ARG A 151 -3.18 -4.51 -12.42
CA ARG A 151 -3.55 -3.32 -13.17
C ARG A 151 -3.32 -2.12 -12.27
N GLY A 152 -2.26 -1.37 -12.54
CA GLY A 152 -1.93 -0.16 -11.83
C GLY A 152 -2.61 1.05 -12.44
N TYR A 153 -2.55 2.17 -11.73
CA TYR A 153 -2.91 3.47 -12.29
C TYR A 153 -1.94 3.87 -13.41
N ASP A 154 -0.69 3.40 -13.32
CA ASP A 154 0.38 3.68 -14.28
C ASP A 154 0.98 2.36 -14.79
N ALA A 155 1.05 2.20 -16.11
CA ALA A 155 1.65 1.03 -16.76
C ALA A 155 3.18 0.98 -16.62
N ALA A 156 3.83 2.10 -16.31
CA ALA A 156 5.29 2.22 -16.25
C ALA A 156 5.95 1.17 -15.33
N MET A 157 5.28 0.78 -14.23
CA MET A 157 5.83 -0.25 -13.34
C MET A 157 5.89 -1.64 -14.00
N ALA A 158 4.97 -1.98 -14.88
CA ALA A 158 5.01 -3.25 -15.61
C ALA A 158 6.21 -3.26 -16.59
N ASP A 159 6.42 -2.16 -17.30
CA ASP A 159 7.52 -2.01 -18.26
C ASP A 159 8.89 -2.08 -17.55
N VAL A 160 9.05 -1.38 -16.43
CA VAL A 160 10.29 -1.39 -15.63
C VAL A 160 10.59 -2.79 -15.09
N LEU A 161 9.58 -3.55 -14.67
CA LEU A 161 9.77 -4.87 -14.08
C LEU A 161 9.84 -6.00 -15.09
N TYR A 162 9.47 -5.77 -16.34
CA TYR A 162 9.48 -6.80 -17.38
C TYR A 162 10.85 -7.50 -17.53
N PRO A 163 12.01 -6.79 -17.60
CA PRO A 163 13.32 -7.41 -17.72
C PRO A 163 13.88 -7.99 -16.40
N ILE A 164 13.30 -7.67 -15.25
CA ILE A 164 13.79 -8.09 -13.93
C ILE A 164 13.52 -9.58 -13.71
N SER A 165 14.54 -10.36 -13.32
CA SER A 165 14.36 -11.78 -13.00
C SER A 165 13.64 -11.99 -11.66
N ASP A 166 13.14 -13.21 -11.42
CA ASP A 166 12.46 -13.54 -10.16
C ASP A 166 13.42 -13.46 -8.95
N GLU A 167 14.70 -13.84 -9.15
CA GLU A 167 15.75 -13.69 -8.14
C GLU A 167 16.01 -12.23 -7.81
N GLN A 168 16.09 -11.38 -8.84
CA GLN A 168 16.23 -9.93 -8.66
C GLN A 168 15.02 -9.32 -7.95
N ILE A 169 13.79 -9.82 -8.18
CA ILE A 169 12.60 -9.41 -7.44
C ILE A 169 12.72 -9.72 -5.95
N LEU A 170 13.23 -10.91 -5.60
CA LEU A 170 13.46 -11.28 -4.22
C LEU A 170 14.50 -10.37 -3.55
N ASP A 171 15.56 -10.04 -4.26
CA ASP A 171 16.60 -9.15 -3.77
C ASP A 171 16.10 -7.70 -3.62
N LEU A 172 15.33 -7.19 -4.60
CA LEU A 172 14.67 -5.88 -4.50
C LEU A 172 13.75 -5.80 -3.28
N ALA A 173 12.89 -6.79 -3.10
CA ALA A 173 11.96 -6.84 -1.96
C ALA A 173 12.71 -6.86 -0.62
N TYR A 174 13.76 -7.67 -0.53
CA TYR A 174 14.64 -7.73 0.63
C TYR A 174 15.26 -6.36 0.97
N PHE A 175 15.81 -5.69 -0.04
CA PHE A 175 16.45 -4.39 0.11
C PHE A 175 15.43 -3.34 0.58
N LEU A 176 14.32 -3.19 -0.14
CA LEU A 176 13.30 -2.18 0.13
C LEU A 176 12.66 -2.34 1.52
N ALA A 177 12.46 -3.59 1.96
CA ALA A 177 11.93 -3.87 3.28
C ALA A 177 12.88 -3.46 4.42
N ARG A 178 14.17 -3.28 4.16
CA ARG A 178 15.21 -2.92 5.15
C ARG A 178 15.69 -1.47 5.06
N LEU A 179 15.10 -0.67 4.17
CA LEU A 179 15.33 0.78 4.13
C LEU A 179 14.49 1.52 5.19
N ARG A 180 15.08 2.58 5.74
CA ARG A 180 14.44 3.48 6.73
C ARG A 180 13.98 4.78 6.10
#